data_4e65dbb0d396d75dfbafe0ca1def26a5
#
_entry.id   4e65dbb0d396d75dfbafe0ca1def26a5
#
_cell.length_a   1.000
_cell.length_b   1.000
_cell.length_c   1.000
_cell.angle_alpha   90.00
_cell.angle_beta   90.00
_cell.angle_gamma   90.00
#
_symmetry.space_group_name_H-M   'P 1'
#
loop_
_entity.id
_entity.type
_entity.pdbx_description
1 polymer ?
#
loop_
_entity_poly.entity_id
_entity_poly.type
_entity_poly.pdbx_seq_one_letter_code
_entity_poly.pdbx_strand_id
1 'polypeptide(L)' 'AWMHMLDADQGQSFDYALQSPEHGVYLIVIEGEVEVDHQTLSRRDAIGVWETDKLTIKTKTDAELLLVQVPMLQLS' A
#
# COMPACT_ATOMS: atom_id res chain seq x y z
N ALA A 1 3.02 15.09 0.80
CA ALA A 1 2.67 13.72 0.39
C ALA A 1 3.84 13.08 -0.34
N TRP A 2 4.03 11.80 -0.15
CA TRP A 2 5.07 11.03 -0.82
C TRP A 2 4.42 9.99 -1.71
N MET A 3 4.97 9.80 -2.89
CA MET A 3 4.48 8.82 -3.85
C MET A 3 5.60 7.85 -4.19
N HIS A 4 5.29 6.56 -4.16
CA HIS A 4 6.24 5.51 -4.52
C HIS A 4 5.59 4.57 -5.51
N MET A 5 6.29 4.34 -6.61
CA MET A 5 5.90 3.27 -7.54
C MET A 5 6.67 2.03 -7.16
N LEU A 6 5.97 0.92 -7.09
CA LEU A 6 6.56 -0.36 -6.72
C LEU A 6 6.23 -1.40 -7.77
N ASP A 7 7.27 -1.97 -8.37
CA ASP A 7 7.14 -3.11 -9.26
C ASP A 7 7.59 -4.35 -8.52
N ALA A 8 6.77 -5.36 -8.50
CA ALA A 8 7.05 -6.57 -7.74
C ALA A 8 6.75 -7.80 -8.57
N ASP A 9 7.61 -8.80 -8.42
CA ASP A 9 7.42 -10.10 -9.05
C ASP A 9 6.44 -10.94 -8.23
N GLN A 10 5.90 -11.95 -8.87
CA GLN A 10 4.98 -12.88 -8.24
C GLN A 10 5.61 -13.53 -7.01
N GLY A 11 4.82 -13.67 -5.96
CA GLY A 11 5.23 -14.41 -4.78
C GLY A 11 6.13 -13.65 -3.83
N GLN A 12 6.23 -12.36 -3.96
CA GLN A 12 7.03 -11.53 -3.05
C GLN A 12 6.19 -10.98 -1.91
N SER A 13 6.86 -10.68 -0.82
CA SER A 13 6.24 -10.10 0.35
C SER A 13 7.07 -8.89 0.79
N PHE A 14 6.39 -7.76 1.00
CA PHE A 14 7.03 -6.52 1.38
C PHE A 14 6.44 -5.98 2.66
N ASP A 15 7.29 -5.49 3.53
CA ASP A 15 6.86 -4.70 4.68
C ASP A 15 7.15 -3.24 4.38
N TYR A 16 6.11 -2.44 4.31
CA TYR A 16 6.23 -1.02 4.09
C TYR A 16 6.00 -0.30 5.41
N ALA A 17 7.03 0.39 5.88
CA ALA A 17 6.95 1.11 7.13
C ALA A 17 6.52 2.56 6.87
N LEU A 18 5.50 3.02 7.58
CA LEU A 18 5.09 4.41 7.52
C LEU A 18 6.08 5.25 8.32
N GLN A 19 6.25 6.50 7.91
CA GLN A 19 7.19 7.38 8.60
C GLN A 19 6.72 7.73 10.01
N SER A 20 5.42 7.70 10.22
CA SER A 20 4.86 7.99 11.52
C SER A 20 3.48 7.35 11.60
N PRO A 21 3.03 6.95 12.81
CA PRO A 21 1.67 6.40 12.97
C PRO A 21 0.56 7.38 12.60
N GLU A 22 0.91 8.67 12.53
CA GLU A 22 -0.06 9.70 12.15
C GLU A 22 -0.26 9.81 10.66
N HIS A 23 0.56 9.12 9.86
CA HIS A 23 0.43 9.13 8.42
C HIS A 23 -0.54 8.07 7.97
N GLY A 24 -1.24 8.37 6.88
CA GLY A 24 -2.02 7.39 6.17
C GLY A 24 -1.33 7.04 4.87
N VAL A 25 -1.65 5.87 4.34
CA VAL A 25 -1.14 5.45 3.04
C VAL A 25 -2.29 4.95 2.20
N TYR A 26 -2.32 5.40 0.93
CA TYR A 26 -3.20 4.85 -0.08
C TYR A 26 -2.38 3.94 -0.96
N LEU A 27 -2.87 2.73 -1.14
CA LEU A 27 -2.25 1.77 -2.03
C LEU A 27 -3.18 1.54 -3.19
N ILE A 28 -2.68 1.75 -4.40
CA ILE A 28 -3.47 1.59 -5.62
C ILE A 28 -2.80 0.53 -6.47
N VAL A 29 -3.56 -0.49 -6.84
CA VAL A 29 -3.06 -1.56 -7.71
C VAL A 29 -3.26 -1.14 -9.15
N ILE A 30 -2.16 -0.89 -9.85
CA ILE A 30 -2.20 -0.50 -11.26
C ILE A 30 -2.33 -1.73 -12.13
N GLU A 31 -1.53 -2.75 -11.86
CA GLU A 31 -1.56 -4.03 -12.56
C GLU A 31 -1.33 -5.16 -11.58
N GLY A 32 -1.91 -6.33 -11.86
CA GLY A 32 -1.69 -7.53 -11.08
C GLY A 32 -2.65 -7.67 -9.93
N GLU A 33 -2.28 -8.54 -8.98
CA GLU A 33 -3.10 -8.85 -7.83
C GLU A 33 -2.22 -8.95 -6.59
N VAL A 34 -2.62 -8.32 -5.53
CA VAL A 34 -1.87 -8.33 -4.27
C VAL A 34 -2.81 -8.58 -3.10
N GLU A 35 -2.23 -9.02 -1.99
CA GLU A 35 -2.94 -9.16 -0.74
C GLU A 35 -2.36 -8.18 0.26
N VAL A 36 -3.22 -7.38 0.85
CA VAL A 36 -2.84 -6.40 1.87
C VAL A 36 -3.76 -6.62 3.06
N ASP A 37 -3.18 -6.92 4.22
CA ASP A 37 -3.92 -7.09 5.47
C ASP A 37 -5.11 -8.04 5.30
N HIS A 38 -4.85 -9.20 4.70
CA HIS A 38 -5.83 -10.26 4.43
C HIS A 38 -6.91 -9.89 3.40
N GLN A 39 -6.75 -8.75 2.73
CA GLN A 39 -7.65 -8.36 1.65
C GLN A 39 -6.94 -8.50 0.31
N THR A 40 -7.63 -9.09 -0.65
CA THR A 40 -7.10 -9.22 -2.00
C THR A 40 -7.52 -8.03 -2.82
N LEU A 41 -6.54 -7.39 -3.46
CA LEU A 41 -6.76 -6.25 -4.34
C LEU A 41 -6.33 -6.63 -5.74
N SER A 42 -7.18 -6.33 -6.70
CA SER A 42 -6.92 -6.58 -8.11
C SER A 42 -6.65 -5.27 -8.83
N ARG A 43 -6.42 -5.36 -10.12
CA ARG A 43 -6.20 -4.21 -10.96
C ARG A 43 -7.27 -3.14 -10.72
N ARG A 44 -6.83 -1.90 -10.53
CA ARG A 44 -7.64 -0.72 -10.28
C ARG A 44 -8.30 -0.67 -8.90
N ASP A 45 -8.03 -1.63 -8.06
CA ASP A 45 -8.48 -1.55 -6.67
C ASP A 45 -7.54 -0.67 -5.87
N ALA A 46 -8.07 -0.06 -4.84
CA ALA A 46 -7.31 0.79 -3.96
C ALA A 46 -7.75 0.58 -2.52
N ILE A 47 -6.84 0.78 -1.59
CA ILE A 47 -7.14 0.69 -0.17
C ILE A 47 -6.43 1.84 0.55
N GLY A 48 -7.12 2.43 1.54
CA GLY A 48 -6.52 3.41 2.42
C GLY A 48 -6.25 2.77 3.78
N VAL A 49 -5.05 2.97 4.29
CA VAL A 49 -4.63 2.41 5.57
C VAL A 49 -4.06 3.53 6.42
N TRP A 50 -4.55 3.65 7.65
CA TRP A 50 -4.03 4.62 8.61
C TRP A 50 -4.13 4.04 10.00
N GLU A 51 -3.49 4.73 10.95
CA GLU A 51 -3.37 4.28 12.33
C GLU A 51 -2.57 2.99 12.42
N THR A 52 -1.59 2.83 11.52
CA THR A 52 -0.67 1.70 11.55
C THR A 52 0.74 2.21 11.28
N ASP A 53 1.72 1.50 11.80
CA ASP A 53 3.11 1.84 11.56
C ASP A 53 3.76 0.95 10.50
N LYS A 54 3.08 -0.11 10.09
CA LYS A 54 3.62 -1.04 9.11
C LYS A 54 2.51 -1.66 8.27
N LEU A 55 2.80 -1.86 7.00
CA LEU A 55 1.87 -2.45 6.04
C LEU A 55 2.57 -3.61 5.35
N THR A 56 1.96 -4.78 5.36
CA THR A 56 2.49 -5.96 4.68
C THR A 56 1.75 -6.18 3.38
N ILE A 57 2.49 -6.26 2.29
CA ILE A 57 1.96 -6.44 0.94
C ILE A 57 2.52 -7.75 0.38
N LYS A 58 1.65 -8.62 -0.07
CA LYS A 58 2.04 -9.89 -0.71
C LYS A 58 1.54 -9.89 -2.13
N THR A 59 2.41 -10.24 -3.07
CA THR A 59 2.03 -10.28 -4.48
C THR A 59 1.60 -11.67 -4.86
N LYS A 60 0.42 -11.77 -5.47
CA LYS A 60 -0.08 -13.04 -5.99
C LYS A 60 0.33 -13.24 -7.44
N THR A 61 0.53 -12.16 -8.17
CA THR A 61 1.04 -12.15 -9.53
C THR A 61 2.08 -11.05 -9.61
N ASP A 62 2.77 -10.94 -10.76
CA ASP A 62 3.56 -9.75 -11.01
C ASP A 62 2.65 -8.54 -10.88
N ALA A 63 3.07 -7.53 -10.15
CA ALA A 63 2.20 -6.43 -9.80
C ALA A 63 2.92 -5.09 -9.89
N GLU A 64 2.15 -4.07 -10.22
CA GLU A 64 2.61 -2.69 -10.20
C GLU A 64 1.69 -1.91 -9.29
N LEU A 65 2.27 -1.26 -8.29
CA LEU A 65 1.54 -0.59 -7.24
C LEU A 65 1.97 0.86 -7.14
N LEU A 66 1.03 1.70 -6.74
CA LEU A 66 1.32 3.08 -6.38
C LEU A 66 0.98 3.26 -4.91
N LEU A 67 1.96 3.72 -4.14
CA LEU A 67 1.78 4.01 -2.73
C LEU A 67 1.85 5.52 -2.55
N VAL A 68 0.79 6.10 -1.97
CA VAL A 68 0.75 7.52 -1.67
C VAL A 68 0.64 7.68 -0.17
N GLN A 69 1.68 8.21 0.45
CA GLN A 69 1.70 8.45 1.88
C GLN A 69 1.39 9.91 2.14
N VAL A 70 0.42 10.16 2.98
CA VAL A 70 -0.02 11.51 3.32
C VAL A 70 -0.03 11.70 4.83
N PRO A 71 0.34 12.87 5.32
CA PRO A 71 0.18 13.17 6.73
C PRO A 71 -1.30 13.33 7.05
N MET A 72 -1.73 12.70 8.12
CA MET A 72 -3.09 12.82 8.60
C MET A 72 -3.15 14.03 9.51
N LEU A 73 -3.47 15.17 8.92
CA LEU A 73 -3.61 16.40 9.71
C LEU A 73 -4.94 16.34 10.43
N GLN A 74 -4.88 16.43 11.74
CA GLN A 74 -6.09 16.58 12.51
C GLN A 74 -6.45 18.04 12.55
N LEU A 75 -7.55 18.37 11.94
CA LEU A 75 -8.15 19.67 12.08
C LEU A 75 -9.11 19.59 13.25
N SER A 76 -8.62 20.02 14.34
CA SER A 76 -9.50 20.11 15.52
C SER A 76 -9.97 21.52 15.71
#